data_ad01f4cc86cf71e798e13653e9dab28b
#
_entry.id   ad01f4cc86cf71e798e13653e9dab28b
#
_cell.length_a   1.000
_cell.length_b   1.000
_cell.length_c   1.000
_cell.angle_alpha   90.00
_cell.angle_beta   90.00
_cell.angle_gamma   90.00
#
_symmetry.space_group_name_H-M   'P 1'
#
loop_
_entity.id
_entity.type
_entity.pdbx_description
1 polymer ?
#
loop_
_entity_poly.entity_id
_entity_poly.type
_entity_poly.pdbx_seq_one_letter_code
_entity_poly.pdbx_strand_id
1 'polypeptide(L)'
;MDTTSARPLDGRTALVTGAASGIGRACAEVLAEAGARVHVVDLAADPARRLAERIGGVAHVTDLADPEAVEALPADADIVVNNAGLQHVAPVHEFPLERFVQIQRVMVEAPFRILRRTLPHMYARRWGRVVNISSVHGLRASPFKSAYVTAKHALEGLSKTVALEGAPYGVTSNCINPGYVRTPLVEHQIAAQALAHGVPEEEVVERVLLERTAVKRLIEPVEVARLALYLCLPHAACLTGASLPLDGAWTAH
;
A
#
# COMPACT_ATOMS: atom_id res chain seq x y z
N MET A 1 19.33 16.41 -16.69
CA MET A 1 18.09 16.90 -16.05
C MET A 1 18.40 17.19 -14.59
N ASP A 2 18.15 18.40 -14.19
CA ASP A 2 18.49 18.91 -12.86
C ASP A 2 17.72 18.13 -11.78
N THR A 3 18.44 17.38 -10.95
CA THR A 3 17.88 16.49 -9.91
C THR A 3 17.60 17.24 -8.61
N THR A 4 17.71 18.56 -8.62
CA THR A 4 17.58 19.46 -7.47
C THR A 4 16.24 20.19 -7.41
N SER A 5 15.24 19.82 -8.20
CA SER A 5 13.89 20.42 -8.07
C SER A 5 13.31 20.06 -6.69
N ALA A 6 12.93 21.09 -5.94
CA ALA A 6 12.24 20.93 -4.66
C ALA A 6 10.89 20.16 -4.81
N ARG A 7 10.35 20.07 -6.06
CA ARG A 7 9.08 19.41 -6.38
C ARG A 7 9.22 18.49 -7.61
N PRO A 8 9.84 17.30 -7.45
CA PRO A 8 10.17 16.42 -8.56
C PRO A 8 8.95 15.80 -9.25
N LEU A 9 7.75 15.89 -8.66
CA LEU A 9 6.50 15.36 -9.20
C LEU A 9 5.52 16.44 -9.68
N ASP A 10 5.99 17.68 -9.90
CA ASP A 10 5.15 18.74 -10.46
C ASP A 10 4.52 18.31 -11.81
N GLY A 11 3.22 18.58 -11.96
CA GLY A 11 2.43 18.19 -13.13
C GLY A 11 2.06 16.71 -13.19
N ARG A 12 2.31 15.94 -12.14
CA ARG A 12 1.88 14.54 -11.99
C ARG A 12 0.64 14.43 -11.14
N THR A 13 -0.19 13.44 -11.47
CA THR A 13 -1.33 13.01 -10.66
C THR A 13 -1.05 11.68 -9.98
N ALA A 14 -1.39 11.58 -8.69
CA ALA A 14 -1.26 10.35 -7.91
C ALA A 14 -2.62 9.90 -7.37
N LEU A 15 -2.93 8.62 -7.45
CA LEU A 15 -4.08 7.99 -6.83
C LEU A 15 -3.59 7.10 -5.69
N VAL A 16 -4.03 7.38 -4.46
CA VAL A 16 -3.63 6.65 -3.26
C VAL A 16 -4.85 6.05 -2.60
N THR A 17 -4.89 4.72 -2.46
CA THR A 17 -5.99 4.00 -1.79
C THR A 17 -5.71 3.78 -0.31
N GLY A 18 -6.79 3.78 0.53
CA GLY A 18 -6.64 3.72 1.99
C GLY A 18 -5.88 4.94 2.53
N ALA A 19 -6.12 6.11 1.92
CA ALA A 19 -5.32 7.30 2.13
C ALA A 19 -5.72 8.12 3.36
N ALA A 20 -6.81 7.78 4.06
CA ALA A 20 -7.27 8.54 5.21
C ALA A 20 -6.43 8.33 6.48
N SER A 21 -5.61 7.27 6.55
CA SER A 21 -4.83 6.92 7.74
C SER A 21 -3.52 6.20 7.41
N GLY A 22 -2.67 6.02 8.41
CA GLY A 22 -1.48 5.17 8.36
C GLY A 22 -0.54 5.45 7.18
N ILE A 23 -0.11 4.39 6.51
CA ILE A 23 0.84 4.45 5.38
C ILE A 23 0.25 5.24 4.21
N GLY A 24 -1.03 5.00 3.86
CA GLY A 24 -1.69 5.69 2.75
C GLY A 24 -1.72 7.21 2.94
N ARG A 25 -2.05 7.67 4.16
CA ARG A 25 -2.00 9.09 4.49
C ARG A 25 -0.60 9.66 4.34
N ALA A 26 0.41 8.98 4.88
CA ALA A 26 1.78 9.41 4.76
C ALA A 26 2.26 9.46 3.29
N CYS A 27 1.86 8.48 2.46
CA CYS A 27 2.13 8.51 1.02
C CYS A 27 1.47 9.70 0.32
N ALA A 28 0.19 9.98 0.64
CA ALA A 28 -0.52 11.10 0.06
C ALA A 28 0.15 12.44 0.41
N GLU A 29 0.55 12.63 1.68
CA GLU A 29 1.25 13.82 2.15
C GLU A 29 2.61 13.99 1.46
N VAL A 30 3.44 12.95 1.45
CA VAL A 30 4.80 13.00 0.85
C VAL A 30 4.75 13.22 -0.66
N LEU A 31 3.81 12.60 -1.38
CA LEU A 31 3.66 12.79 -2.81
C LEU A 31 3.15 14.20 -3.15
N ALA A 32 2.25 14.75 -2.33
CA ALA A 32 1.78 16.13 -2.48
C ALA A 32 2.90 17.16 -2.22
N GLU A 33 3.68 16.96 -1.16
CA GLU A 33 4.88 17.78 -0.88
C GLU A 33 5.88 17.76 -2.04
N ALA A 34 6.02 16.60 -2.70
CA ALA A 34 6.86 16.44 -3.88
C ALA A 34 6.26 17.04 -5.16
N GLY A 35 5.05 17.59 -5.14
CA GLY A 35 4.41 18.30 -6.25
C GLY A 35 3.28 17.57 -6.96
N ALA A 36 2.97 16.33 -6.61
CA ALA A 36 1.88 15.61 -7.23
C ALA A 36 0.51 16.13 -6.77
N ARG A 37 -0.47 16.19 -7.69
CA ARG A 37 -1.87 16.33 -7.34
C ARG A 37 -2.42 14.98 -6.91
N VAL A 38 -2.89 14.88 -5.67
CA VAL A 38 -3.26 13.59 -5.08
C VAL A 38 -4.77 13.37 -5.06
N HIS A 39 -5.22 12.24 -5.60
CA HIS A 39 -6.54 11.66 -5.40
C HIS A 39 -6.50 10.79 -4.15
N VAL A 40 -7.15 11.26 -3.09
CA VAL A 40 -7.25 10.60 -1.77
C VAL A 40 -8.45 9.67 -1.80
N VAL A 41 -8.23 8.37 -1.94
CA VAL A 41 -9.31 7.35 -2.02
C VAL A 41 -9.42 6.62 -0.70
N ASP A 42 -10.59 6.70 -0.05
CA ASP A 42 -10.85 6.00 1.22
C ASP A 42 -12.35 5.81 1.46
N LEU A 43 -12.70 4.85 2.29
CA LEU A 43 -14.08 4.63 2.76
C LEU A 43 -14.48 5.67 3.83
N ALA A 44 -13.51 6.15 4.62
CA ALA A 44 -13.71 7.10 5.72
C ALA A 44 -13.84 8.52 5.18
N ALA A 45 -15.07 8.99 4.96
CA ALA A 45 -15.40 10.24 4.28
C ALA A 45 -14.71 11.47 4.89
N ASP A 46 -14.90 11.73 6.19
CA ASP A 46 -14.40 12.93 6.82
C ASP A 46 -12.87 13.00 6.92
N PRO A 47 -12.15 11.92 7.32
CA PRO A 47 -10.69 11.92 7.29
C PRO A 47 -10.14 12.11 5.87
N ALA A 48 -10.76 11.49 4.85
CA ALA A 48 -10.33 11.64 3.46
C ALA A 48 -10.48 13.08 2.95
N ARG A 49 -11.63 13.73 3.23
CA ARG A 49 -11.88 15.13 2.86
C ARG A 49 -10.92 16.09 3.55
N ARG A 50 -10.72 15.94 4.87
CA ARG A 50 -9.76 16.76 5.62
C ARG A 50 -8.33 16.62 5.11
N LEU A 51 -7.90 15.39 4.76
CA LEU A 51 -6.59 15.19 4.17
C LEU A 51 -6.49 15.87 2.81
N ALA A 52 -7.46 15.65 1.92
CA ALA A 52 -7.47 16.23 0.58
C ALA A 52 -7.41 17.76 0.63
N GLU A 53 -8.21 18.39 1.48
CA GLU A 53 -8.19 19.86 1.70
C GLU A 53 -6.79 20.34 2.13
N ARG A 54 -6.19 19.68 3.13
CA ARG A 54 -4.88 20.05 3.68
C ARG A 54 -3.75 19.98 2.67
N ILE A 55 -3.77 18.97 1.75
CA ILE A 55 -2.72 18.77 0.74
C ILE A 55 -3.05 19.35 -0.63
N GLY A 56 -4.18 20.06 -0.78
CA GLY A 56 -4.65 20.57 -2.08
C GLY A 56 -5.01 19.47 -3.08
N GLY A 57 -5.44 18.30 -2.60
CA GLY A 57 -5.85 17.14 -3.38
C GLY A 57 -7.35 17.05 -3.61
N VAL A 58 -7.81 15.88 -4.04
CA VAL A 58 -9.22 15.55 -4.28
C VAL A 58 -9.62 14.29 -3.53
N ALA A 59 -10.67 14.36 -2.71
CA ALA A 59 -11.18 13.20 -1.98
C ALA A 59 -12.18 12.40 -2.83
N HIS A 60 -12.02 11.08 -2.82
CA HIS A 60 -12.95 10.10 -3.37
C HIS A 60 -13.38 9.16 -2.25
N VAL A 61 -14.62 9.31 -1.79
CA VAL A 61 -15.20 8.42 -0.77
C VAL A 61 -15.71 7.17 -1.47
N THR A 62 -14.97 6.08 -1.34
CA THR A 62 -15.16 4.90 -2.18
C THR A 62 -15.02 3.63 -1.36
N ASP A 63 -16.00 2.73 -1.45
CA ASP A 63 -15.85 1.35 -0.99
C ASP A 63 -15.14 0.53 -2.07
N LEU A 64 -13.91 0.12 -1.79
CA LEU A 64 -13.13 -0.71 -2.71
C LEU A 64 -13.62 -2.16 -2.81
N ALA A 65 -14.55 -2.58 -1.96
CA ALA A 65 -15.24 -3.86 -2.11
C ALA A 65 -16.39 -3.80 -3.14
N ASP A 66 -16.77 -2.59 -3.56
CA ASP A 66 -17.76 -2.35 -4.62
C ASP A 66 -17.07 -2.12 -5.97
N PRO A 67 -17.19 -3.07 -6.92
CA PRO A 67 -16.57 -2.96 -8.23
C PRO A 67 -17.02 -1.73 -9.04
N GLU A 68 -18.29 -1.32 -8.93
CA GLU A 68 -18.83 -0.17 -9.67
C GLU A 68 -18.25 1.14 -9.14
N ALA A 69 -18.11 1.25 -7.80
CA ALA A 69 -17.48 2.40 -7.17
C ALA A 69 -15.99 2.52 -7.56
N VAL A 70 -15.29 1.39 -7.71
CA VAL A 70 -13.89 1.38 -8.18
C VAL A 70 -13.79 1.83 -9.64
N GLU A 71 -14.72 1.42 -10.50
CA GLU A 71 -14.76 1.83 -11.92
C GLU A 71 -15.06 3.34 -12.09
N ALA A 72 -15.63 4.01 -11.09
CA ALA A 72 -15.88 5.46 -11.10
C ALA A 72 -14.64 6.31 -10.71
N LEU A 73 -13.56 5.70 -10.23
CA LEU A 73 -12.34 6.42 -9.85
C LEU A 73 -11.65 7.05 -11.07
N PRO A 74 -10.84 8.11 -10.91
CA PRO A 74 -10.06 8.70 -11.99
C PRO A 74 -9.17 7.68 -12.71
N ALA A 75 -9.09 7.77 -14.03
CA ALA A 75 -8.27 6.92 -14.87
C ALA A 75 -6.98 7.60 -15.35
N ASP A 76 -6.81 8.89 -15.08
CA ASP A 76 -5.70 9.75 -15.55
C ASP A 76 -4.57 9.90 -14.52
N ALA A 77 -4.39 8.91 -13.65
CA ALA A 77 -3.31 8.90 -12.68
C ALA A 77 -1.98 8.48 -13.29
N ASP A 78 -0.95 9.30 -13.09
CA ASP A 78 0.45 9.00 -13.44
C ASP A 78 1.10 8.06 -12.40
N ILE A 79 0.66 8.15 -11.14
CA ILE A 79 1.16 7.36 -10.02
C ILE A 79 -0.04 6.66 -9.35
N VAL A 80 0.07 5.37 -9.12
CA VAL A 80 -0.90 4.60 -8.33
C VAL A 80 -0.21 4.00 -7.12
N VAL A 81 -0.75 4.29 -5.91
CA VAL A 81 -0.34 3.64 -4.67
C VAL A 81 -1.48 2.74 -4.19
N ASN A 82 -1.36 1.45 -4.42
CA ASN A 82 -2.27 0.43 -3.91
C ASN A 82 -1.90 0.13 -2.45
N ASN A 83 -2.55 0.81 -1.51
CA ASN A 83 -2.26 0.69 -0.07
C ASN A 83 -3.43 0.15 0.73
N ALA A 84 -4.67 0.37 0.32
CA ALA A 84 -5.84 -0.07 1.07
C ALA A 84 -5.74 -1.54 1.47
N GLY A 85 -6.07 -1.82 2.71
CA GLY A 85 -6.01 -3.18 3.23
C GLY A 85 -6.76 -3.33 4.52
N LEU A 86 -7.21 -4.57 4.76
CA LEU A 86 -7.88 -4.99 5.99
C LEU A 86 -7.42 -6.39 6.35
N GLN A 87 -7.60 -6.74 7.60
CA GLN A 87 -7.18 -8.02 8.13
C GLN A 87 -8.25 -8.64 9.03
N HIS A 88 -8.31 -9.95 8.98
CA HIS A 88 -9.05 -10.78 9.93
C HIS A 88 -8.13 -11.94 10.33
N VAL A 89 -8.20 -12.33 11.59
CA VAL A 89 -7.34 -13.39 12.18
C VAL A 89 -8.24 -14.54 12.62
N ALA A 90 -8.06 -15.70 11.99
CA ALA A 90 -8.74 -16.94 12.35
C ALA A 90 -8.00 -18.15 11.76
N PRO A 91 -8.12 -19.35 12.34
CA PRO A 91 -7.68 -20.59 11.71
C PRO A 91 -8.34 -20.78 10.33
N VAL A 92 -7.66 -21.44 9.39
CA VAL A 92 -8.18 -21.59 8.01
C VAL A 92 -9.57 -22.24 7.98
N HIS A 93 -9.80 -23.25 8.79
CA HIS A 93 -11.06 -24.02 8.85
C HIS A 93 -12.21 -23.26 9.53
N GLU A 94 -11.92 -22.20 10.26
CA GLU A 94 -12.88 -21.33 10.94
C GLU A 94 -12.96 -19.93 10.31
N PHE A 95 -12.19 -19.70 9.25
CA PHE A 95 -12.10 -18.37 8.65
C PHE A 95 -13.41 -18.03 7.93
N PRO A 96 -14.13 -16.93 8.29
CA PRO A 96 -15.40 -16.58 7.67
C PRO A 96 -15.21 -16.30 6.17
N LEU A 97 -15.97 -17.00 5.32
CA LEU A 97 -15.84 -16.91 3.87
C LEU A 97 -16.13 -15.50 3.34
N GLU A 98 -17.11 -14.81 3.91
CA GLU A 98 -17.46 -13.43 3.55
C GLU A 98 -16.29 -12.46 3.84
N ARG A 99 -15.53 -12.68 4.93
CA ARG A 99 -14.33 -11.90 5.24
C ARG A 99 -13.18 -12.20 4.28
N PHE A 100 -13.02 -13.46 3.91
CA PHE A 100 -12.05 -13.84 2.89
C PHE A 100 -12.35 -13.11 1.57
N VAL A 101 -13.59 -13.21 1.08
CA VAL A 101 -14.03 -12.55 -0.17
C VAL A 101 -13.84 -11.04 -0.10
N GLN A 102 -14.23 -10.40 1.00
CA GLN A 102 -14.06 -8.96 1.21
C GLN A 102 -12.58 -8.54 1.09
N ILE A 103 -11.68 -9.29 1.75
CA ILE A 103 -10.24 -9.04 1.72
C ILE A 103 -9.71 -9.16 0.29
N GLN A 104 -10.12 -10.20 -0.47
CA GLN A 104 -9.69 -10.36 -1.86
C GLN A 104 -10.22 -9.24 -2.76
N ARG A 105 -11.47 -8.79 -2.57
CA ARG A 105 -12.04 -7.66 -3.33
C ARG A 105 -11.24 -6.38 -3.12
N VAL A 106 -10.98 -6.01 -1.87
CA VAL A 106 -10.29 -4.76 -1.53
C VAL A 106 -8.80 -4.80 -1.91
N MET A 107 -8.13 -5.94 -1.71
CA MET A 107 -6.66 -6.00 -1.77
C MET A 107 -6.10 -6.62 -3.04
N VAL A 108 -6.96 -7.23 -3.89
CA VAL A 108 -6.55 -7.87 -5.15
C VAL A 108 -7.38 -7.33 -6.31
N GLU A 109 -8.71 -7.49 -6.25
CA GLU A 109 -9.59 -7.09 -7.34
C GLU A 109 -9.58 -5.58 -7.56
N ALA A 110 -9.69 -4.76 -6.52
CA ALA A 110 -9.67 -3.31 -6.65
C ALA A 110 -8.33 -2.78 -7.22
N PRO A 111 -7.14 -3.19 -6.74
CA PRO A 111 -5.87 -2.88 -7.41
C PRO A 111 -5.82 -3.25 -8.88
N PHE A 112 -6.29 -4.45 -9.25
CA PHE A 112 -6.36 -4.87 -10.64
C PHE A 112 -7.26 -3.94 -11.48
N ARG A 113 -8.47 -3.61 -11.00
CA ARG A 113 -9.41 -2.71 -11.69
C ARG A 113 -8.84 -1.30 -11.86
N ILE A 114 -8.22 -0.74 -10.82
CA ILE A 114 -7.57 0.57 -10.87
C ILE A 114 -6.45 0.56 -11.92
N LEU A 115 -5.58 -0.46 -11.91
CA LEU A 115 -4.48 -0.57 -12.87
C LEU A 115 -4.98 -0.76 -14.31
N ARG A 116 -6.00 -1.60 -14.52
CA ARG A 116 -6.63 -1.77 -15.84
C ARG A 116 -7.08 -0.45 -16.45
N ARG A 117 -7.54 0.49 -15.63
CA ARG A 117 -8.03 1.80 -16.06
C ARG A 117 -6.94 2.85 -16.21
N THR A 118 -5.92 2.83 -15.34
CA THR A 118 -4.87 3.86 -15.33
C THR A 118 -3.69 3.55 -16.24
N LEU A 119 -3.40 2.28 -16.52
CA LEU A 119 -2.29 1.89 -17.40
C LEU A 119 -2.39 2.45 -18.82
N PRO A 120 -3.56 2.52 -19.50
CA PRO A 120 -3.65 3.16 -20.81
C PRO A 120 -3.18 4.63 -20.83
N HIS A 121 -3.50 5.41 -19.80
CA HIS A 121 -3.03 6.76 -19.61
C HIS A 121 -1.51 6.81 -19.44
N MET A 122 -0.95 5.97 -18.55
CA MET A 122 0.49 5.88 -18.33
C MET A 122 1.23 5.47 -19.60
N TYR A 123 0.69 4.53 -20.38
CA TYR A 123 1.29 4.09 -21.66
C TYR A 123 1.33 5.21 -22.70
N ALA A 124 0.22 5.95 -22.84
CA ALA A 124 0.14 7.09 -23.74
C ALA A 124 1.15 8.19 -23.38
N ARG A 125 1.37 8.42 -22.10
CA ARG A 125 2.34 9.39 -21.57
C ARG A 125 3.78 8.88 -21.55
N ARG A 126 3.99 7.59 -21.83
CA ARG A 126 5.28 6.89 -21.74
C ARG A 126 5.97 7.10 -20.38
N TRP A 127 5.16 7.16 -19.34
CA TRP A 127 5.59 7.34 -17.97
C TRP A 127 4.48 6.89 -17.01
N GLY A 128 4.85 6.11 -16.02
CA GLY A 128 3.95 5.72 -14.93
C GLY A 128 4.70 5.07 -13.79
N ARG A 129 4.12 5.15 -12.59
CA ARG A 129 4.67 4.54 -11.36
C ARG A 129 3.57 3.82 -10.60
N VAL A 130 3.73 2.52 -10.44
CA VAL A 130 2.85 1.70 -9.62
C VAL A 130 3.61 1.26 -8.37
N VAL A 131 3.13 1.66 -7.22
CA VAL A 131 3.67 1.29 -5.91
C VAL A 131 2.62 0.49 -5.16
N ASN A 132 2.91 -0.77 -4.91
CA ASN A 132 2.02 -1.66 -4.19
C ASN A 132 2.52 -1.79 -2.75
N ILE A 133 1.73 -1.36 -1.77
CA ILE A 133 2.06 -1.59 -0.36
C ILE A 133 1.67 -3.03 -0.04
N SER A 134 2.65 -3.92 -0.20
CA SER A 134 2.55 -5.32 0.11
C SER A 134 2.75 -5.55 1.63
N SER A 135 3.55 -6.49 2.02
CA SER A 135 3.91 -6.84 3.40
C SER A 135 5.04 -7.85 3.37
N VAL A 136 5.73 -8.08 4.49
CA VAL A 136 6.49 -9.32 4.70
C VAL A 136 5.64 -10.56 4.42
N HIS A 137 4.31 -10.45 4.62
CA HIS A 137 3.34 -11.51 4.31
C HIS A 137 3.02 -11.66 2.80
N GLY A 138 3.61 -10.88 1.94
CA GLY A 138 3.67 -11.15 0.50
C GLY A 138 4.86 -12.04 0.10
N LEU A 139 5.82 -12.25 1.03
CA LEU A 139 7.04 -13.04 0.83
C LEU A 139 7.09 -14.28 1.73
N ARG A 140 6.44 -14.24 2.88
CA ARG A 140 6.38 -15.29 3.91
C ARG A 140 4.96 -15.42 4.43
N ALA A 141 4.64 -16.52 5.08
CA ALA A 141 3.35 -16.74 5.71
C ALA A 141 3.45 -16.65 7.24
N SER A 142 2.31 -16.36 7.89
CA SER A 142 2.09 -16.54 9.31
C SER A 142 0.77 -17.26 9.54
N PRO A 143 0.63 -18.04 10.62
CA PRO A 143 -0.63 -18.68 10.99
C PRO A 143 -1.76 -17.63 11.15
N PHE A 144 -3.00 -18.07 10.98
CA PHE A 144 -4.24 -17.32 11.22
C PHE A 144 -4.49 -16.11 10.32
N LYS A 145 -3.69 -15.90 9.28
CA LYS A 145 -3.78 -14.75 8.36
C LYS A 145 -4.01 -15.18 6.90
N SER A 146 -4.74 -16.27 6.68
CA SER A 146 -4.87 -16.91 5.35
C SER A 146 -5.30 -15.93 4.25
N ALA A 147 -6.38 -15.18 4.45
CA ALA A 147 -6.88 -14.23 3.44
C ALA A 147 -5.87 -13.10 3.15
N TYR A 148 -5.23 -12.54 4.18
CA TYR A 148 -4.25 -11.47 4.06
C TYR A 148 -2.99 -11.95 3.33
N VAL A 149 -2.45 -13.11 3.72
CA VAL A 149 -1.28 -13.73 3.08
C VAL A 149 -1.56 -14.00 1.60
N THR A 150 -2.73 -14.59 1.30
CA THR A 150 -3.17 -14.82 -0.09
C THR A 150 -3.21 -13.53 -0.89
N ALA A 151 -3.84 -12.48 -0.36
CA ALA A 151 -3.97 -11.20 -1.05
C ALA A 151 -2.61 -10.53 -1.29
N LYS A 152 -1.70 -10.56 -0.30
CA LYS A 152 -0.38 -9.94 -0.45
C LYS A 152 0.51 -10.70 -1.44
N HIS A 153 0.46 -12.04 -1.49
CA HIS A 153 1.12 -12.83 -2.53
C HIS A 153 0.52 -12.57 -3.92
N ALA A 154 -0.80 -12.43 -4.03
CA ALA A 154 -1.45 -12.07 -5.29
C ALA A 154 -1.01 -10.70 -5.81
N LEU A 155 -0.86 -9.71 -4.91
CA LEU A 155 -0.39 -8.37 -5.25
C LEU A 155 1.05 -8.38 -5.76
N GLU A 156 1.93 -9.24 -5.21
CA GLU A 156 3.30 -9.47 -5.73
C GLU A 156 3.29 -10.00 -7.17
N GLY A 157 2.41 -10.98 -7.45
CA GLY A 157 2.25 -11.51 -8.80
C GLY A 157 1.74 -10.47 -9.79
N LEU A 158 0.70 -9.72 -9.41
CA LEU A 158 0.14 -8.63 -10.21
C LEU A 158 1.21 -7.56 -10.52
N SER A 159 1.99 -7.18 -9.51
CA SER A 159 3.06 -6.18 -9.66
C SER A 159 4.10 -6.61 -10.69
N LYS A 160 4.53 -7.88 -10.68
CA LYS A 160 5.51 -8.41 -11.63
C LYS A 160 4.96 -8.44 -13.07
N THR A 161 3.69 -8.82 -13.23
CA THR A 161 3.03 -8.79 -14.55
C THR A 161 2.99 -7.37 -15.11
N VAL A 162 2.53 -6.40 -14.29
CA VAL A 162 2.48 -4.98 -14.70
C VAL A 162 3.87 -4.43 -15.01
N ALA A 163 4.90 -4.84 -14.27
CA ALA A 163 6.28 -4.45 -14.52
C ALA A 163 6.75 -4.88 -15.92
N LEU A 164 6.47 -6.14 -16.30
CA LEU A 164 6.88 -6.68 -17.61
C LEU A 164 6.10 -6.02 -18.76
N GLU A 165 4.79 -5.87 -18.62
CA GLU A 165 3.93 -5.26 -19.64
C GLU A 165 4.16 -3.74 -19.78
N GLY A 166 4.44 -3.06 -18.66
CA GLY A 166 4.62 -1.61 -18.60
C GLY A 166 6.00 -1.11 -19.01
N ALA A 167 7.04 -1.93 -18.86
CA ALA A 167 8.41 -1.52 -19.12
C ALA A 167 8.64 -0.91 -20.52
N PRO A 168 8.09 -1.45 -21.64
CA PRO A 168 8.22 -0.85 -22.96
C PRO A 168 7.63 0.56 -23.07
N TYR A 169 6.75 0.92 -22.15
CA TYR A 169 6.06 2.22 -22.09
C TYR A 169 6.61 3.14 -20.99
N GLY A 170 7.74 2.80 -20.35
CA GLY A 170 8.33 3.63 -19.31
C GLY A 170 7.56 3.58 -17.96
N VAL A 171 6.71 2.58 -17.78
CA VAL A 171 5.98 2.33 -16.54
C VAL A 171 6.74 1.33 -15.68
N THR A 172 6.87 1.63 -14.38
CA THR A 172 7.43 0.70 -13.39
C THR A 172 6.39 0.28 -12.38
N SER A 173 6.48 -0.95 -11.89
CA SER A 173 5.62 -1.48 -10.83
C SER A 173 6.46 -2.24 -9.81
N ASN A 174 6.35 -1.83 -8.54
CA ASN A 174 7.12 -2.42 -7.45
C ASN A 174 6.26 -2.64 -6.22
N CYS A 175 6.66 -3.61 -5.39
CA CYS A 175 6.10 -3.84 -4.07
C CYS A 175 7.05 -3.30 -2.99
N ILE A 176 6.51 -2.59 -2.01
CA ILE A 176 7.17 -2.35 -0.72
C ILE A 176 6.60 -3.37 0.25
N ASN A 177 7.47 -4.04 1.00
CA ASN A 177 7.11 -5.10 1.93
C ASN A 177 7.44 -4.68 3.37
N PRO A 178 6.59 -3.86 4.01
CA PRO A 178 6.84 -3.46 5.37
C PRO A 178 6.69 -4.64 6.33
N GLY A 179 7.46 -4.59 7.42
CA GLY A 179 7.17 -5.30 8.65
C GLY A 179 6.03 -4.63 9.42
N TYR A 180 6.17 -4.51 10.75
CA TYR A 180 5.17 -3.85 11.57
C TYR A 180 5.34 -2.33 11.55
N VAL A 181 4.34 -1.63 11.00
CA VAL A 181 4.28 -0.17 10.90
C VAL A 181 3.32 0.37 11.94
N ARG A 182 3.67 1.48 12.59
CA ARG A 182 2.79 2.17 13.57
C ARG A 182 1.56 2.75 12.87
N THR A 183 0.49 1.98 12.84
CA THR A 183 -0.76 2.32 12.15
C THR A 183 -1.96 1.87 13.00
N PRO A 184 -3.14 2.46 12.81
CA PRO A 184 -4.36 1.97 13.46
C PRO A 184 -4.61 0.48 13.21
N LEU A 185 -4.26 -0.03 12.02
CA LEU A 185 -4.39 -1.47 11.71
C LEU A 185 -3.57 -2.36 12.64
N VAL A 186 -2.37 -1.93 13.03
CA VAL A 186 -1.50 -2.68 13.97
C VAL A 186 -1.97 -2.47 15.41
N GLU A 187 -2.31 -1.24 15.78
CA GLU A 187 -2.78 -0.90 17.13
C GLU A 187 -4.06 -1.68 17.50
N HIS A 188 -5.01 -1.80 16.57
CA HIS A 188 -6.25 -2.56 16.80
C HIS A 188 -6.02 -4.08 16.95
N GLN A 189 -4.85 -4.60 16.62
CA GLN A 189 -4.53 -6.02 16.79
C GLN A 189 -3.88 -6.34 18.15
N ILE A 190 -3.41 -5.32 18.90
CA ILE A 190 -2.64 -5.53 20.13
C ILE A 190 -3.43 -6.38 21.14
N ALA A 191 -4.68 -6.02 21.42
CA ALA A 191 -5.50 -6.78 22.38
C ALA A 191 -5.75 -8.23 21.94
N ALA A 192 -6.02 -8.46 20.66
CA ALA A 192 -6.20 -9.81 20.11
C ALA A 192 -4.91 -10.63 20.16
N GLN A 193 -3.76 -10.01 19.90
CA GLN A 193 -2.46 -10.66 20.00
C GLN A 193 -2.09 -10.96 21.45
N ALA A 194 -2.38 -10.06 22.38
CA ALA A 194 -2.19 -10.27 23.82
C ALA A 194 -2.92 -11.54 24.30
N LEU A 195 -4.20 -11.65 23.92
CA LEU A 195 -5.03 -12.80 24.26
C LEU A 195 -4.51 -14.10 23.61
N ALA A 196 -4.16 -14.05 22.33
CA ALA A 196 -3.70 -15.22 21.57
C ALA A 196 -2.35 -15.77 22.08
N HIS A 197 -1.48 -14.89 22.57
CA HIS A 197 -0.13 -15.25 23.03
C HIS A 197 0.00 -15.33 24.57
N GLY A 198 -1.04 -14.98 25.33
CA GLY A 198 -1.03 -15.01 26.79
C GLY A 198 -0.04 -14.02 27.42
N VAL A 199 0.14 -12.84 26.80
CA VAL A 199 1.02 -11.77 27.27
C VAL A 199 0.24 -10.49 27.55
N PRO A 200 0.70 -9.61 28.45
CA PRO A 200 0.12 -8.28 28.63
C PRO A 200 0.16 -7.43 27.34
N GLU A 201 -0.82 -6.55 27.14
CA GLU A 201 -0.90 -5.71 25.92
C GLU A 201 0.36 -4.83 25.74
N GLU A 202 0.92 -4.31 26.83
CA GLU A 202 2.14 -3.50 26.84
C GLU A 202 3.39 -4.26 26.36
N GLU A 203 3.39 -5.60 26.46
CA GLU A 203 4.51 -6.44 26.02
C GLU A 203 4.34 -6.97 24.58
N VAL A 204 3.14 -6.83 23.98
CA VAL A 204 2.83 -7.39 22.65
C VAL A 204 3.78 -6.86 21.59
N VAL A 205 4.05 -5.56 21.59
CA VAL A 205 4.93 -4.96 20.56
C VAL A 205 6.31 -5.60 20.62
N GLU A 206 6.92 -5.70 21.78
CA GLU A 206 8.28 -6.21 21.92
C GLU A 206 8.35 -7.71 21.76
N ARG A 207 7.49 -8.47 22.46
CA ARG A 207 7.59 -9.92 22.59
C ARG A 207 6.88 -10.70 21.50
N VAL A 208 5.90 -10.07 20.80
CA VAL A 208 5.12 -10.73 19.74
C VAL A 208 5.42 -10.10 18.38
N LEU A 209 5.19 -8.80 18.24
CA LEU A 209 5.30 -8.16 16.92
C LEU A 209 6.76 -8.04 16.46
N LEU A 210 7.66 -7.67 17.35
CA LEU A 210 9.08 -7.46 17.05
C LEU A 210 9.98 -8.65 17.39
N GLU A 211 9.40 -9.80 17.79
CA GLU A 211 10.19 -10.98 18.17
C GLU A 211 11.24 -11.34 17.13
N ARG A 212 10.84 -11.47 15.86
CA ARG A 212 11.71 -11.83 14.73
C ARG A 212 12.48 -10.65 14.14
N THR A 213 12.14 -9.42 14.50
CA THR A 213 12.73 -8.23 13.91
C THR A 213 14.08 -7.95 14.55
N ALA A 214 15.15 -7.77 13.77
CA ALA A 214 16.46 -7.40 14.31
C ALA A 214 16.47 -5.94 14.81
N VAL A 215 15.81 -5.04 14.06
CA VAL A 215 15.61 -3.63 14.46
C VAL A 215 14.38 -3.53 15.36
N LYS A 216 14.57 -3.46 16.68
CA LYS A 216 13.51 -3.56 17.71
C LYS A 216 12.68 -2.27 17.87
N ARG A 217 12.06 -1.82 16.79
CA ARG A 217 11.06 -0.73 16.81
C ARG A 217 10.02 -0.90 15.73
N LEU A 218 8.87 -0.30 15.90
CA LEU A 218 7.90 -0.15 14.81
C LEU A 218 8.46 0.80 13.74
N ILE A 219 8.13 0.51 12.50
CA ILE A 219 8.42 1.39 11.36
C ILE A 219 7.43 2.55 11.40
N GLU A 220 7.88 3.75 11.14
CA GLU A 220 6.97 4.89 11.02
C GLU A 220 6.38 4.96 9.60
N PRO A 221 5.09 5.34 9.43
CA PRO A 221 4.44 5.43 8.12
C PRO A 221 5.22 6.26 7.10
N VAL A 222 5.88 7.32 7.56
CA VAL A 222 6.68 8.20 6.69
C VAL A 222 7.90 7.49 6.10
N GLU A 223 8.45 6.47 6.74
CA GLU A 223 9.58 5.69 6.20
C GLU A 223 9.13 4.92 4.95
N VAL A 224 7.93 4.31 5.00
CA VAL A 224 7.32 3.65 3.84
C VAL A 224 6.99 4.65 2.74
N ALA A 225 6.43 5.80 3.10
CA ALA A 225 6.06 6.85 2.15
C ALA A 225 7.27 7.45 1.42
N ARG A 226 8.40 7.63 2.10
CA ARG A 226 9.66 8.10 1.47
C ARG A 226 10.22 7.07 0.50
N LEU A 227 10.13 5.77 0.80
CA LEU A 227 10.51 4.73 -0.15
C LEU A 227 9.53 4.72 -1.35
N ALA A 228 8.23 4.92 -1.14
CA ALA A 228 7.27 5.07 -2.22
C ALA A 228 7.59 6.28 -3.12
N LEU A 229 7.94 7.43 -2.54
CA LEU A 229 8.41 8.59 -3.30
C LEU A 229 9.68 8.25 -4.10
N TYR A 230 10.68 7.61 -3.48
CA TYR A 230 11.93 7.21 -4.16
C TYR A 230 11.64 6.39 -5.42
N LEU A 231 10.70 5.44 -5.36
CA LEU A 231 10.30 4.62 -6.52
C LEU A 231 9.64 5.44 -7.64
N CYS A 232 9.17 6.65 -7.36
CA CYS A 232 8.62 7.57 -8.36
C CYS A 232 9.66 8.47 -9.01
N LEU A 233 10.88 8.54 -8.47
CA LEU A 233 11.94 9.43 -8.96
C LEU A 233 12.71 8.82 -10.15
N PRO A 234 13.41 9.66 -10.96
CA PRO A 234 14.21 9.21 -12.09
C PRO A 234 15.29 8.18 -11.72
N HIS A 235 15.84 8.25 -10.51
CA HIS A 235 16.88 7.33 -10.03
C HIS A 235 16.38 5.88 -9.88
N ALA A 236 15.07 5.69 -9.74
CA ALA A 236 14.45 4.37 -9.65
C ALA A 236 13.89 3.85 -10.99
N ALA A 237 14.23 4.50 -12.13
CA ALA A 237 13.66 4.15 -13.44
C ALA A 237 13.94 2.71 -13.90
N CYS A 238 14.99 2.07 -13.39
CA CYS A 238 15.32 0.66 -13.64
C CYS A 238 14.84 -0.29 -12.52
N LEU A 239 14.20 0.23 -11.46
CA LEU A 239 13.56 -0.60 -10.45
C LEU A 239 12.14 -0.91 -10.90
N THR A 240 11.91 -2.15 -11.34
CA THR A 240 10.58 -2.63 -11.73
C THR A 240 10.49 -4.14 -11.47
N GLY A 241 9.32 -4.61 -11.05
CA GLY A 241 9.08 -6.00 -10.65
C GLY A 241 9.74 -6.39 -9.34
N ALA A 242 10.27 -5.43 -8.58
CA ALA A 242 10.97 -5.68 -7.34
C ALA A 242 10.01 -5.80 -6.14
N SER A 243 10.40 -6.64 -5.18
CA SER A 243 9.84 -6.68 -3.83
C SER A 243 10.90 -6.12 -2.88
N LEU A 244 10.57 -5.03 -2.19
CA LEU A 244 11.50 -4.24 -1.38
C LEU A 244 11.15 -4.38 0.11
N PRO A 245 11.81 -5.29 0.86
CA PRO A 245 11.59 -5.42 2.30
C PRO A 245 12.01 -4.14 3.03
N LEU A 246 11.08 -3.62 3.85
CA LEU A 246 11.31 -2.57 4.83
C LEU A 246 10.81 -3.12 6.17
N ASP A 247 11.56 -4.05 6.76
CA ASP A 247 11.04 -4.96 7.77
C ASP A 247 11.95 -5.16 9.00
N GLY A 248 13.03 -4.39 9.08
CA GLY A 248 14.02 -4.52 10.15
C GLY A 248 14.68 -5.91 10.20
N ALA A 249 14.89 -6.52 9.01
CA ALA A 249 15.47 -7.85 8.81
C ALA A 249 14.56 -9.03 9.26
N TRP A 250 13.24 -8.82 9.37
CA TRP A 250 12.28 -9.89 9.69
C TRP A 250 12.32 -11.04 8.67
N THR A 251 12.53 -10.75 7.37
CA THR A 251 12.60 -11.75 6.30
C THR A 251 14.01 -12.29 6.03
N ALA A 252 15.02 -11.83 6.74
CA ALA A 252 16.40 -12.22 6.50
C ALA A 252 16.78 -13.62 7.03
N HIS A 253 15.88 -14.29 7.78
CA HIS A 253 16.03 -15.65 8.31
C HIS A 253 14.76 -16.49 8.21
#